data_827a71f20ca65d0e8a0f7d01de76264e
#
_entry.id   827a71f20ca65d0e8a0f7d01de76264e
#
_cell.length_a   1.000
_cell.length_b   1.000
_cell.length_c   1.000
_cell.angle_alpha   90.00
_cell.angle_beta   90.00
_cell.angle_gamma   90.00
#
_symmetry.space_group_name_H-M   'P 1'
#
loop_
_entity.id
_entity.type
_entity.pdbx_description
1 polymer ?
#
loop_
_entity_poly.entity_id
_entity_poly.type
_entity_poly.pdbx_seq_one_letter_code
_entity_poly.pdbx_strand_id
1 'polypeptide(L)'
;MAPADPELREIVREMNRSKLAEMFTKNGKEPLHAEGEIFPSAVLPAIASSRSGERRVFPMKWGFSGPKGLLINARAETAAEKETFREAWAKHRCVIPASWYYEWEHDEKKKAGRKYALRPEKEGLIWLAGLYRMENSLPVFVILTRPADDGILWMHDRMPVMLPENKVNEWITPGNNPAQTIQTCLTRVRWEQAV
;
A
#
# COMPACT_ATOMS: atom_id res chain seq x y z
N MET A 1 11.49 11.66 14.92
CA MET A 1 10.15 11.65 14.25
C MET A 1 10.24 12.65 13.11
N ALA A 2 10.30 12.18 11.86
CA ALA A 2 10.26 13.09 10.72
C ALA A 2 8.89 13.80 10.71
N PRO A 3 8.81 15.10 10.38
CA PRO A 3 7.53 15.79 10.25
C PRO A 3 6.70 15.06 9.20
N ALA A 4 5.43 14.78 9.53
CA ALA A 4 4.51 14.15 8.59
C ALA A 4 4.47 14.98 7.31
N ASP A 5 4.63 14.31 6.15
CA ASP A 5 4.61 14.92 4.83
C ASP A 5 3.34 15.77 4.65
N PRO A 6 3.41 17.04 4.21
CA PRO A 6 2.24 17.91 4.06
C PRO A 6 1.19 17.34 3.10
N GLU A 7 1.61 16.68 2.02
CA GLU A 7 0.73 16.04 1.05
C GLU A 7 -0.01 14.85 1.70
N LEU A 8 0.70 14.01 2.46
CA LEU A 8 0.08 12.90 3.20
C LEU A 8 -0.96 13.39 4.20
N ARG A 9 -0.69 14.50 4.90
CA ARG A 9 -1.67 15.11 5.81
C ARG A 9 -2.96 15.53 5.10
N GLU A 10 -2.85 16.13 3.91
CA GLU A 10 -4.04 16.53 3.15
C GLU A 10 -4.82 15.31 2.66
N ILE A 11 -4.14 14.26 2.20
CA ILE A 11 -4.77 12.98 1.83
C ILE A 11 -5.53 12.36 3.02
N VAL A 12 -4.95 12.38 4.23
CA VAL A 12 -5.63 11.90 5.45
C VAL A 12 -6.86 12.76 5.78
N ARG A 13 -6.78 14.08 5.62
CA ARG A 13 -7.95 14.96 5.82
C ARG A 13 -9.06 14.68 4.82
N GLU A 14 -8.73 14.46 3.55
CA GLU A 14 -9.69 14.08 2.52
C GLU A 14 -10.38 12.76 2.88
N MET A 15 -9.61 11.74 3.30
CA MET A 15 -10.15 10.47 3.78
C MET A 15 -11.19 10.68 4.90
N ASN A 16 -10.85 11.49 5.90
CA ASN A 16 -11.72 11.74 7.06
C ASN A 16 -13.00 12.51 6.75
N ARG A 17 -13.05 13.25 5.62
CA ARG A 17 -14.28 13.92 5.15
C ARG A 17 -15.27 12.97 4.46
N SER A 18 -14.86 11.73 4.18
CA SER A 18 -15.71 10.77 3.49
C SER A 18 -16.75 10.14 4.43
N LYS A 19 -17.98 9.91 3.93
CA LYS A 19 -19.00 9.15 4.67
C LYS A 19 -18.54 7.73 5.02
N LEU A 20 -17.62 7.17 4.24
CA LEU A 20 -17.09 5.85 4.50
C LEU A 20 -16.17 5.84 5.73
N ALA A 21 -15.50 6.95 6.07
CA ALA A 21 -14.71 7.06 7.28
C ALA A 21 -15.56 6.88 8.54
N GLU A 22 -16.79 7.38 8.54
CA GLU A 22 -17.74 7.22 9.65
C GLU A 22 -18.07 5.75 9.93
N MET A 23 -18.04 4.89 8.91
CA MET A 23 -18.29 3.45 9.05
C MET A 23 -17.14 2.70 9.75
N PHE A 24 -15.94 3.25 9.71
CA PHE A 24 -14.76 2.66 10.37
C PHE A 24 -14.55 3.18 11.80
N THR A 25 -15.13 4.32 12.14
CA THR A 25 -14.97 4.93 13.46
C THR A 25 -16.10 4.52 14.39
N LYS A 26 -15.79 4.27 15.66
CA LYS A 26 -16.82 4.06 16.67
C LYS A 26 -17.61 5.36 16.85
N ASN A 27 -18.87 5.33 16.48
CA ASN A 27 -19.81 6.47 16.57
C ASN A 27 -19.45 7.68 15.68
N GLY A 28 -18.57 7.55 14.70
CA GLY A 28 -18.20 8.60 13.75
C GLY A 28 -17.57 9.85 14.37
N LYS A 29 -17.08 9.77 15.61
CA LYS A 29 -16.61 10.95 16.37
C LYS A 29 -15.10 11.15 16.36
N GLU A 30 -14.34 10.07 16.18
CA GLU A 30 -12.88 10.14 16.18
C GLU A 30 -12.35 10.00 14.73
N PRO A 31 -11.51 10.94 14.27
CA PRO A 31 -10.91 10.83 12.95
C PRO A 31 -9.96 9.64 12.88
N LEU A 32 -9.82 9.04 11.69
CA LEU A 32 -8.83 8.02 11.43
C LEU A 32 -7.43 8.65 11.39
N HIS A 33 -6.47 7.99 11.98
CA HIS A 33 -5.09 8.42 12.04
C HIS A 33 -4.22 7.52 11.17
N ALA A 34 -3.35 8.13 10.36
CA ALA A 34 -2.37 7.44 9.53
C ALA A 34 -0.99 8.07 9.75
N GLU A 35 -0.55 8.09 11.00
CA GLU A 35 0.72 8.67 11.44
C GLU A 35 1.57 7.62 12.18
N GLY A 36 2.88 7.80 12.14
CA GLY A 36 3.81 6.89 12.77
C GLY A 36 3.97 5.56 12.04
N GLU A 37 4.29 4.51 12.78
CA GLU A 37 4.37 3.16 12.24
C GLU A 37 2.99 2.53 12.17
N ILE A 38 2.64 2.03 11.01
CA ILE A 38 1.32 1.46 10.72
C ILE A 38 1.44 -0.06 10.60
N PHE A 39 0.53 -0.76 11.24
CA PHE A 39 0.47 -2.22 11.26
C PHE A 39 -0.74 -2.76 10.47
N PRO A 40 -0.69 -4.01 10.02
CA PRO A 40 -1.84 -4.68 9.43
C PRO A 40 -3.11 -4.55 10.28
N SER A 41 -4.26 -4.53 9.65
CA SER A 41 -5.59 -4.23 10.20
C SER A 41 -5.89 -2.75 10.47
N ALA A 42 -4.92 -1.84 10.37
CA ALA A 42 -5.20 -0.41 10.42
C ALA A 42 -6.01 0.06 9.19
N VAL A 43 -6.74 1.14 9.37
CA VAL A 43 -7.46 1.82 8.27
C VAL A 43 -6.62 2.97 7.77
N LEU A 44 -6.31 2.96 6.48
CA LEU A 44 -5.40 3.88 5.83
C LEU A 44 -6.08 4.60 4.66
N PRO A 45 -5.58 5.78 4.27
CA PRO A 45 -5.98 6.40 3.02
C PRO A 45 -5.48 5.56 1.85
N ALA A 46 -6.39 5.17 0.98
CA ALA A 46 -6.08 4.54 -0.29
C ALA A 46 -6.69 5.34 -1.43
N ILE A 47 -5.90 5.57 -2.47
CA ILE A 47 -6.34 6.28 -3.67
C ILE A 47 -6.80 5.25 -4.69
N ALA A 48 -8.02 5.39 -5.18
CA ALA A 48 -8.61 4.51 -6.18
C ALA A 48 -9.53 5.28 -7.13
N SER A 49 -9.92 4.63 -8.22
CA SER A 49 -10.94 5.16 -9.12
C SER A 49 -12.32 4.99 -8.49
N SER A 50 -13.11 6.06 -8.48
CA SER A 50 -14.53 6.03 -8.09
C SER A 50 -15.37 5.35 -9.18
N ARG A 51 -16.67 5.13 -8.93
CA ARG A 51 -17.59 4.62 -9.93
C ARG A 51 -17.75 5.55 -11.15
N SER A 52 -17.51 6.86 -10.98
CA SER A 52 -17.48 7.85 -12.06
C SER A 52 -16.14 7.91 -12.80
N GLY A 53 -15.15 7.10 -12.42
CA GLY A 53 -13.80 7.10 -13.00
C GLY A 53 -12.85 8.15 -12.42
N GLU A 54 -13.30 8.95 -11.44
CA GLU A 54 -12.48 9.98 -10.81
C GLU A 54 -11.53 9.39 -9.76
N ARG A 55 -10.32 9.91 -9.70
CA ARG A 55 -9.38 9.64 -8.60
C ARG A 55 -9.94 10.21 -7.31
N ARG A 56 -10.06 9.37 -6.26
CA ARG A 56 -10.52 9.77 -4.92
C ARG A 56 -9.78 9.02 -3.83
N VAL A 57 -9.80 9.60 -2.63
CA VAL A 57 -9.26 8.98 -1.42
C VAL A 57 -10.37 8.25 -0.68
N PHE A 58 -10.10 6.99 -0.32
CA PHE A 58 -11.01 6.13 0.44
C PHE A 58 -10.30 5.61 1.68
N PRO A 59 -10.96 5.55 2.85
CA PRO A 59 -10.46 4.74 3.96
C PRO A 59 -10.58 3.27 3.58
N MET A 60 -9.47 2.52 3.70
CA MET A 60 -9.47 1.08 3.47
C MET A 60 -8.67 0.38 4.56
N LYS A 61 -9.15 -0.78 5.01
CA LYS A 61 -8.46 -1.58 6.03
C LYS A 61 -7.37 -2.45 5.38
N TRP A 62 -6.19 -2.45 5.97
CA TRP A 62 -5.07 -3.25 5.45
C TRP A 62 -5.20 -4.72 5.82
N GLY A 63 -5.40 -5.55 4.82
CA GLY A 63 -5.42 -7.00 4.86
C GLY A 63 -6.75 -7.62 4.40
N PHE A 64 -6.66 -8.62 3.53
CA PHE A 64 -7.77 -9.48 3.14
C PHE A 64 -7.94 -10.59 4.17
N SER A 65 -9.17 -10.93 4.51
CA SER A 65 -9.48 -12.14 5.27
C SER A 65 -9.14 -13.39 4.45
N GLY A 66 -8.33 -14.26 4.99
CA GLY A 66 -7.93 -15.50 4.36
C GLY A 66 -8.14 -16.71 5.27
N PRO A 67 -8.08 -17.94 4.74
CA PRO A 67 -8.37 -19.18 5.49
C PRO A 67 -7.35 -19.47 6.60
N LYS A 68 -6.15 -18.90 6.49
CA LYS A 68 -5.05 -19.06 7.48
C LYS A 68 -4.73 -17.77 8.22
N GLY A 69 -5.62 -16.77 8.19
CA GLY A 69 -5.42 -15.44 8.78
C GLY A 69 -5.37 -14.33 7.74
N LEU A 70 -4.84 -13.20 8.14
CA LEU A 70 -4.82 -11.99 7.33
C LEU A 70 -3.77 -12.07 6.20
N LEU A 71 -4.21 -11.81 4.98
CA LEU A 71 -3.33 -11.65 3.81
C LEU A 71 -3.04 -10.15 3.66
N ILE A 72 -1.81 -9.74 3.93
CA ILE A 72 -1.42 -8.32 3.89
C ILE A 72 -0.73 -7.92 2.59
N ASN A 73 -0.17 -8.90 1.87
CA ASN A 73 0.56 -8.71 0.62
C ASN A 73 0.10 -9.70 -0.46
N ALA A 74 0.27 -9.32 -1.71
CA ALA A 74 0.10 -10.20 -2.87
C ALA A 74 1.33 -10.09 -3.78
N ARG A 75 1.82 -11.21 -4.31
CA ARG A 75 2.92 -11.23 -5.27
C ARG A 75 2.42 -10.73 -6.63
N ALA A 76 3.01 -9.67 -7.16
CA ALA A 76 2.61 -9.09 -8.45
C ALA A 76 2.71 -10.09 -9.60
N GLU A 77 3.70 -10.99 -9.55
CA GLU A 77 3.97 -12.01 -10.56
C GLU A 77 2.84 -13.04 -10.72
N THR A 78 2.05 -13.26 -9.68
CA THR A 78 1.00 -14.28 -9.67
C THR A 78 -0.39 -13.75 -9.31
N ALA A 79 -0.51 -12.45 -9.04
CA ALA A 79 -1.78 -11.86 -8.61
C ALA A 79 -2.89 -11.96 -9.67
N ALA A 80 -2.52 -11.89 -10.96
CA ALA A 80 -3.45 -12.06 -12.07
C ALA A 80 -4.07 -13.47 -12.16
N GLU A 81 -3.36 -14.48 -11.67
CA GLU A 81 -3.74 -15.90 -11.81
C GLU A 81 -4.48 -16.42 -10.58
N LYS A 82 -4.09 -15.96 -9.39
CA LYS A 82 -4.65 -16.42 -8.13
C LYS A 82 -6.09 -15.95 -7.94
N GLU A 83 -7.00 -16.89 -7.70
CA GLU A 83 -8.43 -16.64 -7.49
C GLU A 83 -8.68 -15.51 -6.46
N THR A 84 -7.92 -15.50 -5.36
CA THR A 84 -8.02 -14.48 -4.30
C THR A 84 -7.80 -13.05 -4.78
N PHE A 85 -6.99 -12.84 -5.83
CA PHE A 85 -6.55 -11.53 -6.27
C PHE A 85 -6.96 -11.18 -7.70
N ARG A 86 -7.31 -12.18 -8.54
CA ARG A 86 -7.56 -12.02 -9.97
C ARG A 86 -8.60 -10.95 -10.29
N GLU A 87 -9.72 -10.91 -9.57
CA GLU A 87 -10.74 -9.89 -9.80
C GLU A 87 -10.23 -8.49 -9.41
N ALA A 88 -9.58 -8.38 -8.25
CA ALA A 88 -9.02 -7.12 -7.78
C ALA A 88 -7.89 -6.63 -8.70
N TRP A 89 -7.05 -7.52 -9.21
CA TRP A 89 -6.04 -7.21 -10.22
C TRP A 89 -6.66 -6.60 -11.48
N ALA A 90 -7.75 -7.14 -11.97
CA ALA A 90 -8.40 -6.67 -13.17
C ALA A 90 -9.15 -5.33 -12.98
N LYS A 91 -9.84 -5.15 -11.83
CA LYS A 91 -10.85 -4.09 -11.68
C LYS A 91 -10.66 -3.18 -10.46
N HIS A 92 -9.99 -3.62 -9.40
CA HIS A 92 -10.01 -2.99 -8.09
C HIS A 92 -8.58 -2.70 -7.61
N ARG A 93 -7.93 -1.76 -8.30
CA ARG A 93 -6.58 -1.32 -8.00
C ARG A 93 -6.60 -0.04 -7.20
N CYS A 94 -5.72 0.07 -6.23
CA CYS A 94 -5.53 1.26 -5.40
C CYS A 94 -4.06 1.57 -5.21
N VAL A 95 -3.78 2.73 -4.65
CA VAL A 95 -2.44 3.15 -4.26
C VAL A 95 -2.48 3.64 -2.82
N ILE A 96 -1.53 3.20 -2.02
CA ILE A 96 -1.38 3.59 -0.64
C ILE A 96 -0.20 4.57 -0.53
N PRO A 97 -0.44 5.84 -0.18
CA PRO A 97 0.64 6.80 0.03
C PRO A 97 1.34 6.53 1.36
N ALA A 98 2.67 6.59 1.35
CA ALA A 98 3.48 6.43 2.55
C ALA A 98 4.74 7.31 2.45
N SER A 99 5.33 7.68 3.60
CA SER A 99 6.61 8.39 3.63
C SER A 99 7.79 7.43 3.54
N TRP A 100 7.67 6.25 4.11
CA TRP A 100 8.61 5.12 4.05
C TRP A 100 7.91 3.81 4.37
N TYR A 101 8.61 2.69 4.15
CA TYR A 101 8.21 1.39 4.65
C TYR A 101 9.35 0.79 5.47
N TYR A 102 9.02 -0.17 6.33
CA TYR A 102 9.99 -0.84 7.18
C TYR A 102 10.25 -2.26 6.71
N GLU A 103 11.52 -2.67 6.80
CA GLU A 103 11.96 -4.05 6.66
C GLU A 103 12.92 -4.42 7.78
N TRP A 104 13.00 -5.70 8.06
CA TRP A 104 13.91 -6.26 9.05
C TRP A 104 14.98 -7.10 8.35
N GLU A 105 16.21 -6.89 8.76
CA GLU A 105 17.29 -7.77 8.37
C GLU A 105 16.97 -9.20 8.82
N HIS A 106 17.03 -10.15 7.89
CA HIS A 106 16.90 -11.57 8.20
C HIS A 106 18.29 -12.17 8.40
N ASP A 107 18.57 -12.64 9.62
CA ASP A 107 19.73 -13.49 9.84
C ASP A 107 19.44 -14.92 9.29
N GLU A 108 20.50 -15.72 9.11
CA GLU A 108 20.40 -17.11 8.65
C GLU A 108 19.48 -17.98 9.55
N LYS A 109 19.22 -17.58 10.78
CA LYS A 109 18.39 -18.25 11.78
C LYS A 109 16.93 -17.74 11.76
N LYS A 110 16.54 -16.90 10.80
CA LYS A 110 15.21 -16.29 10.68
C LYS A 110 14.77 -15.49 11.91
N LYS A 111 15.69 -15.02 12.71
CA LYS A 111 15.39 -14.05 13.77
C LYS A 111 15.33 -12.67 13.14
N ALA A 112 14.33 -11.87 13.53
CA ALA A 112 14.26 -10.47 13.13
C ALA A 112 15.51 -9.76 13.65
N GLY A 113 16.33 -9.27 12.72
CA GLY A 113 17.53 -8.50 13.00
C GLY A 113 17.22 -7.02 13.19
N ARG A 114 18.08 -6.17 12.66
CA ARG A 114 17.90 -4.72 12.71
C ARG A 114 16.74 -4.29 11.82
N LYS A 115 16.02 -3.28 12.27
CA LYS A 115 14.94 -2.64 11.53
C LYS A 115 15.49 -1.49 10.69
N TYR A 116 15.02 -1.38 9.47
CA TYR A 116 15.39 -0.32 8.54
C TYR A 116 14.16 0.37 7.99
N ALA A 117 14.26 1.70 7.80
CA ALA A 117 13.31 2.49 7.06
C ALA A 117 13.79 2.67 5.62
N LEU A 118 12.92 2.35 4.66
CA LEU A 118 13.26 2.38 3.24
C LEU A 118 12.33 3.34 2.49
N ARG A 119 12.89 4.03 1.50
CA ARG A 119 12.16 4.92 0.57
C ARG A 119 12.89 4.98 -0.77
N PRO A 120 12.22 5.36 -1.87
CA PRO A 120 12.89 5.62 -3.12
C PRO A 120 14.02 6.64 -2.98
N GLU A 121 15.04 6.55 -3.82
CA GLU A 121 16.12 7.53 -3.86
C GLU A 121 15.60 8.95 -4.13
N LYS A 122 14.55 9.07 -4.93
CA LYS A 122 13.87 10.32 -5.24
C LYS A 122 13.00 10.74 -4.04
N GLU A 123 13.04 12.03 -3.71
CA GLU A 123 12.22 12.60 -2.64
C GLU A 123 10.73 12.58 -2.98
N GLY A 124 9.88 12.66 -1.95
CA GLY A 124 8.44 12.65 -2.05
C GLY A 124 7.80 11.42 -1.41
N LEU A 125 6.48 11.29 -1.60
CA LEU A 125 5.72 10.15 -1.12
C LEU A 125 6.06 8.88 -1.92
N ILE A 126 5.97 7.76 -1.23
CA ILE A 126 5.93 6.44 -1.86
C ILE A 126 4.48 6.14 -2.25
N TRP A 127 4.28 5.72 -3.49
CA TRP A 127 2.99 5.30 -4.01
C TRP A 127 2.96 3.77 -4.12
N LEU A 128 2.53 3.09 -3.03
CA LEU A 128 2.51 1.63 -2.96
C LEU A 128 1.33 1.08 -3.76
N ALA A 129 1.60 0.27 -4.78
CA ALA A 129 0.54 -0.38 -5.55
C ALA A 129 -0.19 -1.41 -4.69
N GLY A 130 -1.51 -1.36 -4.72
CA GLY A 130 -2.37 -2.25 -3.97
C GLY A 130 -3.55 -2.77 -4.79
N LEU A 131 -4.16 -3.80 -4.26
CA LEU A 131 -5.43 -4.37 -4.72
C LEU A 131 -6.45 -4.26 -3.60
N TYR A 132 -7.71 -3.96 -3.91
CA TYR A 132 -8.76 -3.91 -2.91
C TYR A 132 -9.97 -4.76 -3.29
N ARG A 133 -10.75 -5.12 -2.29
CA ARG A 133 -12.06 -5.76 -2.43
C ARG A 133 -12.99 -5.31 -1.32
N MET A 134 -14.26 -5.64 -1.43
CA MET A 134 -15.23 -5.38 -0.37
C MET A 134 -15.36 -6.62 0.53
N GLU A 135 -15.25 -6.42 1.84
CA GLU A 135 -15.55 -7.42 2.86
C GLU A 135 -16.53 -6.82 3.87
N ASN A 136 -17.68 -7.47 4.07
CA ASN A 136 -18.73 -6.96 4.97
C ASN A 136 -19.10 -5.48 4.72
N SER A 137 -19.20 -5.11 3.44
CA SER A 137 -19.49 -3.73 2.97
C SER A 137 -18.41 -2.70 3.25
N LEU A 138 -17.23 -3.09 3.72
CA LEU A 138 -16.09 -2.22 3.93
C LEU A 138 -14.95 -2.59 2.98
N PRO A 139 -14.24 -1.60 2.42
CA PRO A 139 -13.10 -1.88 1.57
C PRO A 139 -11.89 -2.31 2.38
N VAL A 140 -11.25 -3.38 1.91
CA VAL A 140 -9.99 -3.90 2.43
C VAL A 140 -8.96 -3.96 1.32
N PHE A 141 -7.67 -3.80 1.62
CA PHE A 141 -6.61 -3.83 0.61
C PHE A 141 -5.44 -4.72 0.99
N VAL A 142 -4.67 -5.10 0.00
CA VAL A 142 -3.35 -5.73 0.13
C VAL A 142 -2.33 -4.94 -0.68
N ILE A 143 -1.06 -4.93 -0.22
CA ILE A 143 0.04 -4.31 -0.95
C ILE A 143 0.63 -5.33 -1.92
N LEU A 144 0.91 -4.91 -3.16
CA LEU A 144 1.65 -5.72 -4.11
C LEU A 144 3.13 -5.72 -3.77
N THR A 145 3.74 -6.90 -3.85
CA THR A 145 5.18 -7.08 -3.70
C THR A 145 5.79 -7.68 -4.96
N ARG A 146 7.07 -7.42 -5.16
CA ARG A 146 7.92 -7.95 -6.23
C ARG A 146 9.25 -8.48 -5.65
N PRO A 147 10.08 -9.21 -6.42
CA PRO A 147 11.46 -9.49 -6.01
C PRO A 147 12.22 -8.21 -5.65
N ALA A 148 13.00 -8.28 -4.58
CA ALA A 148 13.82 -7.17 -4.14
C ALA A 148 14.88 -6.79 -5.19
N ASP A 149 15.27 -5.52 -5.18
CA ASP A 149 16.43 -5.04 -5.92
C ASP A 149 17.72 -5.51 -5.22
N ASP A 150 18.80 -5.68 -5.99
CA ASP A 150 20.10 -6.17 -5.48
C ASP A 150 20.61 -5.35 -4.29
N GLY A 151 20.31 -4.05 -4.26
CA GLY A 151 20.71 -3.14 -3.17
C GLY A 151 20.13 -3.47 -1.81
N ILE A 152 19.02 -4.22 -1.73
CA ILE A 152 18.34 -4.59 -0.47
C ILE A 152 18.12 -6.09 -0.33
N LEU A 153 18.60 -6.91 -1.27
CA LEU A 153 18.44 -8.37 -1.24
C LEU A 153 19.03 -9.00 0.03
N TRP A 154 20.08 -8.41 0.58
CA TRP A 154 20.67 -8.82 1.85
C TRP A 154 19.73 -8.66 3.06
N MET A 155 18.73 -7.77 2.96
CA MET A 155 17.77 -7.47 4.01
C MET A 155 16.51 -8.33 3.86
N HIS A 156 15.92 -8.37 2.66
CA HIS A 156 14.73 -9.14 2.36
C HIS A 156 14.67 -9.48 0.87
N ASP A 157 14.13 -10.65 0.52
CA ASP A 157 13.98 -11.12 -0.87
C ASP A 157 12.82 -10.48 -1.63
N ARG A 158 11.98 -9.72 -0.93
CA ARG A 158 10.81 -9.02 -1.49
C ARG A 158 10.83 -7.54 -1.14
N MET A 159 10.21 -6.74 -1.99
CA MET A 159 9.94 -5.32 -1.75
C MET A 159 8.54 -4.95 -2.25
N PRO A 160 7.92 -3.89 -1.74
CA PRO A 160 6.66 -3.41 -2.30
C PRO A 160 6.83 -2.89 -3.72
N VAL A 161 5.77 -3.01 -4.52
CA VAL A 161 5.69 -2.35 -5.84
C VAL A 161 5.44 -0.86 -5.60
N MET A 162 6.44 -0.03 -5.90
CA MET A 162 6.37 1.43 -5.77
C MET A 162 6.20 2.05 -7.16
N LEU A 163 5.12 2.78 -7.36
CA LEU A 163 4.83 3.43 -8.64
C LEU A 163 5.45 4.84 -8.70
N PRO A 164 5.94 5.27 -9.86
CA PRO A 164 6.15 6.68 -10.11
C PRO A 164 4.81 7.44 -9.98
N GLU A 165 4.82 8.65 -9.44
CA GLU A 165 3.61 9.45 -9.22
C GLU A 165 2.77 9.64 -10.49
N ASN A 166 3.41 9.90 -11.62
CA ASN A 166 2.76 10.05 -12.93
C ASN A 166 2.09 8.76 -13.45
N LYS A 167 2.33 7.61 -12.80
CA LYS A 167 1.71 6.32 -13.12
C LYS A 167 0.56 5.93 -12.19
N VAL A 168 0.32 6.69 -11.15
CA VAL A 168 -0.77 6.43 -10.19
C VAL A 168 -2.13 6.38 -10.89
N ASN A 169 -2.45 7.38 -11.72
CA ASN A 169 -3.73 7.41 -12.43
C ASN A 169 -3.88 6.25 -13.43
N GLU A 170 -2.81 5.92 -14.15
CA GLU A 170 -2.80 4.76 -15.05
C GLU A 170 -3.08 3.46 -14.29
N TRP A 171 -2.47 3.29 -13.12
CA TRP A 171 -2.64 2.11 -12.29
C TRP A 171 -4.07 1.93 -11.77
N ILE A 172 -4.67 2.98 -11.22
CA ILE A 172 -6.00 2.90 -10.59
C ILE A 172 -7.14 2.86 -11.60
N THR A 173 -6.91 3.23 -12.88
CA THR A 173 -7.96 3.29 -13.90
C THR A 173 -8.31 1.88 -14.38
N PRO A 174 -9.56 1.40 -14.20
CA PRO A 174 -10.01 0.14 -14.77
C PRO A 174 -9.85 0.14 -16.31
N GLY A 175 -9.51 -1.03 -16.86
CA GLY A 175 -9.30 -1.18 -18.31
C GLY A 175 -7.85 -0.98 -18.77
N ASN A 176 -7.02 -0.26 -18.04
CA ASN A 176 -5.58 -0.19 -18.32
C ASN A 176 -4.90 -1.52 -17.95
N ASN A 177 -3.80 -1.82 -18.66
CA ASN A 177 -3.05 -3.05 -18.43
C ASN A 177 -2.13 -2.91 -17.18
N PRO A 178 -2.45 -3.57 -16.04
CA PRO A 178 -1.66 -3.42 -14.82
C PRO A 178 -0.26 -4.02 -14.94
N ALA A 179 -0.07 -5.07 -15.74
CA ALA A 179 1.23 -5.68 -15.95
C ALA A 179 2.22 -4.72 -16.65
N GLN A 180 1.73 -3.90 -17.58
CA GLN A 180 2.54 -2.89 -18.24
C GLN A 180 2.92 -1.75 -17.27
N THR A 181 1.97 -1.30 -16.45
CA THR A 181 2.25 -0.24 -15.47
C THR A 181 3.28 -0.68 -14.43
N ILE A 182 3.23 -1.94 -13.96
CA ILE A 182 4.21 -2.48 -12.99
C ILE A 182 5.64 -2.49 -13.55
N GLN A 183 5.84 -2.66 -14.84
CA GLN A 183 7.17 -2.60 -15.45
C GLN A 183 7.87 -1.25 -15.26
N THR A 184 7.12 -0.19 -14.97
CA THR A 184 7.66 1.16 -14.72
C THR A 184 7.93 1.44 -13.24
N CYS A 185 7.75 0.46 -12.34
CA CYS A 185 7.89 0.67 -10.91
C CYS A 185 9.32 1.07 -10.52
N LEU A 186 9.41 1.83 -9.43
CA LEU A 186 10.67 2.25 -8.85
C LEU A 186 11.36 1.03 -8.23
N THR A 187 12.66 0.89 -8.48
CA THR A 187 13.46 -0.24 -7.99
C THR A 187 14.51 0.19 -6.99
N ARG A 188 15.11 1.37 -7.20
CA ARG A 188 16.17 1.87 -6.34
C ARG A 188 15.62 2.53 -5.10
N VAL A 189 16.12 2.09 -3.95
CA VAL A 189 15.75 2.61 -2.64
C VAL A 189 16.99 2.98 -1.85
N ARG A 190 16.85 4.01 -1.03
CA ARG A 190 17.78 4.32 0.06
C ARG A 190 17.18 3.80 1.37
N TRP A 191 18.04 3.45 2.30
CA TRP A 191 17.64 2.93 3.59
C TRP A 191 18.45 3.57 4.71
N GLU A 192 17.87 3.62 5.87
CA GLU A 192 18.50 4.04 7.12
C GLU A 192 18.06 3.12 8.25
N GLN A 193 18.93 2.86 9.21
CA GLN A 193 18.57 2.04 10.36
C GLN A 193 17.53 2.80 11.17
N ALA A 194 16.39 2.16 11.44
CA ALA A 194 15.37 2.71 12.30
C ALA A 194 15.75 2.53 13.77
N VAL A 195 15.51 3.56 14.57
CA VAL A 195 15.77 3.55 16.02
C VAL A 195 14.59 2.94 16.76
#